data_9208fbdb4a5586b07ee9917b5c067e2b
#
_entry.id   9208fbdb4a5586b07ee9917b5c067e2b
#
_cell.length_a   1.000
_cell.length_b   1.000
_cell.length_c   1.000
_cell.angle_alpha   90.00
_cell.angle_beta   90.00
_cell.angle_gamma   90.00
#
_symmetry.space_group_name_H-M   'P 1'
#
loop_
_entity.id
_entity.type
_entity.pdbx_description
1 polymer ?
#
loop_
_entity_poly.entity_id
_entity_poly.type
_entity_poly.pdbx_seq_one_letter_code
_entity_poly.pdbx_strand_id
1 'polypeptide(L)'
;MDNKKYVLDTSIIIDKEISKMLQNGKIAEKSEIIIPRAVLDELQSQASTNRDQGFVGLQEIHEIREECNKKDIKIKFAGEKPDYDDILLAKHGRIDSIINELAFKENAILITADYVQHLSALAQGIESIFIKYNNKITHFKFEKFFSEKTMSIHLKEGVCPYAKIGSPGKFELIRLDEKIITYDYIMEIIKEIYEYNPLNTNKLYEINREGAVVIQYEKYRITITKSPFSDSTEITIVRPIVHLSLDDYKLSDKLLTRLGEKAEGIVIAGPPGSGKSTIASSLAEYYTKKGKIVKTFESPRDLQVPKEVTQYSPLEGSFENAVDLLLLVRPDYTIFDEVRRIKDFNVYADLRLSGVGMIGVIHANSAIDAVQRFIGKIELGMIPHILDTIIFLKGGNISKVYELKLTVKVPSGMVEEDLARPLVEIFDFENGELEYEIYTYGEENIVVPVNEIVEKKRTNTNNNIRKLAESKIKEIVRRFDPTAEIEIISDNKVRIKVEKEIIPKIIGRSGSTVSELEELLGLRIDIEAKTNTGLGKQIDFQINESGSSIIIITGKKDIGTNVGIYINNQFLLSSQIGRKSRIKIDKRSESGKKLLNAILTSSDIKLFKTGGQNNKEIWNNEICNKYNNNKF
;
A
#
# COMPACT_ATOMS: atom_id res chain seq x y z
N MET A 1 67.94 -15.75 18.55
CA MET A 1 66.69 -15.52 17.81
C MET A 1 65.92 -14.50 18.60
N ASP A 2 65.77 -13.28 18.05
CA ASP A 2 65.10 -12.21 18.76
C ASP A 2 63.62 -12.57 19.05
N ASN A 3 63.23 -12.48 20.32
CA ASN A 3 61.83 -12.67 20.74
C ASN A 3 60.98 -11.57 20.11
N LYS A 4 60.30 -11.88 19.00
CA LYS A 4 59.42 -10.90 18.34
C LYS A 4 58.19 -10.61 19.24
N LYS A 5 57.86 -9.35 19.37
CA LYS A 5 56.64 -8.89 20.07
C LYS A 5 55.60 -8.44 19.07
N TYR A 6 54.35 -8.79 19.29
CA TYR A 6 53.22 -8.44 18.44
C TYR A 6 52.17 -7.75 19.27
N VAL A 7 51.72 -6.57 18.84
CA VAL A 7 50.54 -5.88 19.40
C VAL A 7 49.38 -6.14 18.48
N LEU A 8 48.26 -6.53 19.06
CA LEU A 8 47.04 -6.86 18.31
C LEU A 8 46.06 -5.71 18.36
N ASP A 9 45.55 -5.36 17.20
CA ASP A 9 44.44 -4.40 17.05
C ASP A 9 43.09 -5.07 17.25
N THR A 10 42.05 -4.28 17.54
CA THR A 10 40.66 -4.72 17.71
C THR A 10 40.13 -5.43 16.46
N SER A 11 40.43 -4.90 15.27
CA SER A 11 39.94 -5.44 13.98
C SER A 11 40.41 -6.88 13.75
N ILE A 12 41.69 -7.17 13.96
CA ILE A 12 42.28 -8.49 13.70
C ILE A 12 41.81 -9.54 14.70
N ILE A 13 41.46 -9.14 15.93
CA ILE A 13 40.88 -10.02 16.95
C ILE A 13 39.45 -10.38 16.58
N ILE A 14 38.62 -9.38 16.19
CA ILE A 14 37.26 -9.62 15.75
C ILE A 14 37.23 -10.55 14.52
N ASP A 15 38.18 -10.42 13.63
CA ASP A 15 38.32 -11.24 12.41
C ASP A 15 38.75 -12.67 12.65
N LYS A 16 39.12 -13.06 13.88
CA LYS A 16 39.54 -14.42 14.28
C LYS A 16 40.70 -14.96 13.44
N GLU A 17 41.63 -14.10 13.02
CA GLU A 17 42.77 -14.51 12.23
C GLU A 17 43.97 -14.87 13.09
N ILE A 18 44.08 -14.37 14.32
CA ILE A 18 45.22 -14.59 15.20
C ILE A 18 45.30 -16.04 15.67
N SER A 19 44.19 -16.63 16.12
CA SER A 19 44.16 -18.05 16.50
C SER A 19 44.58 -18.97 15.33
N LYS A 20 44.10 -18.67 14.11
CA LYS A 20 44.54 -19.38 12.89
C LYS A 20 46.02 -19.19 12.57
N MET A 21 46.54 -17.98 12.73
CA MET A 21 47.97 -17.71 12.53
C MET A 21 48.83 -18.47 13.55
N LEU A 22 48.40 -18.58 14.79
CA LEU A 22 49.03 -19.38 15.81
C LEU A 22 48.99 -20.87 15.45
N GLN A 23 47.86 -21.42 15.07
CA GLN A 23 47.69 -22.82 14.66
C GLN A 23 48.58 -23.17 13.49
N ASN A 24 48.65 -22.31 12.48
CA ASN A 24 49.43 -22.50 11.25
C ASN A 24 50.92 -22.17 11.40
N GLY A 25 51.40 -21.81 12.60
CA GLY A 25 52.80 -21.54 12.87
C GLY A 25 53.36 -20.27 12.20
N LYS A 26 52.49 -19.33 11.81
CA LYS A 26 52.92 -18.04 11.24
C LYS A 26 53.49 -17.08 12.30
N ILE A 27 53.13 -17.29 13.56
CA ILE A 27 53.73 -16.62 14.72
C ILE A 27 54.74 -17.60 15.33
N ALA A 28 55.97 -17.17 15.41
CA ALA A 28 57.08 -18.04 15.87
C ALA A 28 56.93 -18.38 17.37
N GLU A 29 57.39 -19.57 17.75
CA GLU A 29 57.54 -19.96 19.15
C GLU A 29 58.45 -18.96 19.90
N LYS A 30 58.21 -18.79 21.20
CA LYS A 30 58.91 -17.82 22.07
C LYS A 30 58.63 -16.35 21.75
N SER A 31 57.65 -16.04 20.87
CA SER A 31 57.17 -14.69 20.66
C SER A 31 56.33 -14.21 21.86
N GLU A 32 56.10 -12.89 21.94
CA GLU A 32 55.22 -12.30 22.94
C GLU A 32 54.04 -11.63 22.21
N ILE A 33 52.81 -12.00 22.57
CA ILE A 33 51.57 -11.36 22.09
C ILE A 33 51.12 -10.36 23.16
N ILE A 34 50.93 -9.13 22.76
CA ILE A 34 50.50 -8.03 23.60
C ILE A 34 49.10 -7.63 23.18
N ILE A 35 48.15 -7.77 24.07
CA ILE A 35 46.76 -7.28 23.89
C ILE A 35 46.64 -5.96 24.62
N PRO A 36 46.37 -4.86 23.90
CA PRO A 36 46.15 -3.58 24.55
C PRO A 36 44.91 -3.62 25.47
N ARG A 37 44.97 -2.99 26.65
CA ARG A 37 43.79 -2.88 27.53
C ARG A 37 42.69 -2.10 26.86
N ALA A 38 43.00 -1.12 26.03
CA ALA A 38 42.02 -0.37 25.23
C ALA A 38 41.20 -1.28 24.32
N VAL A 39 41.79 -2.31 23.69
CA VAL A 39 41.10 -3.31 22.89
C VAL A 39 40.14 -4.15 23.76
N LEU A 40 40.60 -4.57 24.94
CA LEU A 40 39.73 -5.35 25.83
C LEU A 40 38.54 -4.53 26.30
N ASP A 41 38.74 -3.28 26.70
CA ASP A 41 37.68 -2.38 27.15
C ASP A 41 36.70 -2.03 26.01
N GLU A 42 37.19 -1.87 24.79
CA GLU A 42 36.37 -1.68 23.60
C GLU A 42 35.47 -2.89 23.32
N LEU A 43 36.05 -4.10 23.31
CA LEU A 43 35.31 -5.35 23.10
C LEU A 43 34.27 -5.60 24.22
N GLN A 44 34.60 -5.29 25.47
CA GLN A 44 33.65 -5.37 26.59
C GLN A 44 32.52 -4.36 26.43
N SER A 45 32.80 -3.14 26.01
CA SER A 45 31.80 -2.12 25.73
C SER A 45 30.87 -2.54 24.60
N GLN A 46 31.43 -3.08 23.51
CA GLN A 46 30.65 -3.63 22.40
C GLN A 46 29.78 -4.80 22.83
N ALA A 47 30.30 -5.71 23.63
CA ALA A 47 29.54 -6.85 24.15
C ALA A 47 28.41 -6.40 25.11
N SER A 48 28.66 -5.43 25.99
CA SER A 48 27.66 -4.91 26.92
C SER A 48 26.53 -4.14 26.23
N THR A 49 26.79 -3.61 25.04
CA THR A 49 25.78 -3.00 24.16
C THR A 49 25.16 -3.99 23.15
N ASN A 50 25.25 -5.30 23.43
CA ASN A 50 24.75 -6.39 22.58
C ASN A 50 25.25 -6.35 21.12
N ARG A 51 26.46 -5.84 20.90
CA ARG A 51 27.12 -5.96 19.60
C ARG A 51 27.86 -7.30 19.53
N ASP A 52 27.50 -8.15 18.58
CA ASP A 52 28.08 -9.47 18.38
C ASP A 52 29.60 -9.44 18.26
N GLN A 53 30.15 -8.40 17.64
CA GLN A 53 31.58 -8.20 17.47
C GLN A 53 32.35 -8.22 18.80
N GLY A 54 31.78 -7.65 19.86
CA GLY A 54 32.38 -7.69 21.19
C GLY A 54 32.48 -9.12 21.75
N PHE A 55 31.41 -9.90 21.63
CA PHE A 55 31.42 -11.31 22.07
C PHE A 55 32.41 -12.14 21.27
N VAL A 56 32.41 -11.95 19.93
CA VAL A 56 33.34 -12.64 19.02
C VAL A 56 34.79 -12.34 19.37
N GLY A 57 35.11 -11.06 19.60
CA GLY A 57 36.47 -10.65 19.98
C GLY A 57 36.91 -11.17 21.34
N LEU A 58 36.04 -11.16 22.36
CA LEU A 58 36.33 -11.72 23.68
C LEU A 58 36.56 -13.23 23.61
N GLN A 59 35.79 -13.94 22.80
CA GLN A 59 35.95 -15.37 22.57
C GLN A 59 37.27 -15.68 21.84
N GLU A 60 37.62 -14.88 20.85
CA GLU A 60 38.90 -15.01 20.14
C GLU A 60 40.10 -14.78 21.08
N ILE A 61 40.05 -13.81 22.00
CA ILE A 61 41.08 -13.60 23.03
C ILE A 61 41.26 -14.86 23.89
N HIS A 62 40.17 -15.54 24.23
CA HIS A 62 40.22 -16.80 24.95
C HIS A 62 40.92 -17.91 24.12
N GLU A 63 40.53 -18.06 22.85
CA GLU A 63 41.16 -19.02 21.92
C GLU A 63 42.66 -18.72 21.71
N ILE A 64 43.03 -17.46 21.53
CA ILE A 64 44.43 -17.02 21.44
C ILE A 64 45.22 -17.46 22.70
N ARG A 65 44.64 -17.26 23.89
CA ARG A 65 45.29 -17.66 25.15
C ARG A 65 45.54 -19.16 25.24
N GLU A 66 44.54 -19.96 24.81
CA GLU A 66 44.71 -21.43 24.79
C GLU A 66 45.81 -21.87 23.81
N GLU A 67 45.81 -21.30 22.59
CA GLU A 67 46.83 -21.62 21.57
C GLU A 67 48.25 -21.16 22.01
N CYS A 68 48.36 -20.00 22.65
CA CYS A 68 49.62 -19.52 23.21
C CYS A 68 50.17 -20.46 24.29
N ASN A 69 49.32 -20.96 25.19
CA ASN A 69 49.68 -21.90 26.22
C ASN A 69 50.20 -23.24 25.63
N LYS A 70 49.67 -23.70 24.51
CA LYS A 70 50.12 -24.92 23.81
C LYS A 70 51.49 -24.78 23.15
N LYS A 71 51.89 -23.58 22.77
CA LYS A 71 53.06 -23.30 21.92
C LYS A 71 54.20 -22.51 22.60
N ASP A 72 54.21 -22.39 23.93
CA ASP A 72 55.17 -21.62 24.72
C ASP A 72 55.32 -20.15 24.20
N ILE A 73 54.20 -19.54 23.85
CA ILE A 73 54.09 -18.12 23.44
C ILE A 73 53.57 -17.33 24.63
N LYS A 74 54.26 -16.26 25.00
CA LYS A 74 53.82 -15.39 26.08
C LYS A 74 52.67 -14.46 25.65
N ILE A 75 51.63 -14.37 26.46
CA ILE A 75 50.55 -13.41 26.29
C ILE A 75 50.56 -12.39 27.45
N LYS A 76 50.47 -11.11 27.11
CA LYS A 76 50.52 -9.98 28.03
C LYS A 76 49.39 -8.99 27.74
N PHE A 77 48.72 -8.50 28.78
CA PHE A 77 47.83 -7.37 28.66
C PHE A 77 48.57 -6.10 29.12
N ALA A 78 48.71 -5.11 28.25
CA ALA A 78 49.51 -3.91 28.49
C ALA A 78 48.76 -2.61 28.04
N GLY A 79 49.36 -1.48 28.38
CA GLY A 79 48.82 -0.16 28.05
C GLY A 79 47.87 0.38 29.13
N GLU A 80 47.54 1.63 29.01
CA GLU A 80 46.63 2.32 29.89
C GLU A 80 45.17 1.99 29.51
N LYS A 81 44.27 2.10 30.46
CA LYS A 81 42.85 2.02 30.16
C LYS A 81 42.41 3.37 29.56
N PRO A 82 41.55 3.34 28.51
CA PRO A 82 40.96 4.57 28.01
C PRO A 82 40.19 5.33 29.09
N ASP A 83 40.41 6.61 29.19
CA ASP A 83 39.59 7.48 30.03
C ASP A 83 38.27 7.88 29.35
N TYR A 84 37.46 8.70 30.04
CA TYR A 84 36.17 9.12 29.50
C TYR A 84 36.30 9.93 28.20
N ASP A 85 37.32 10.77 28.09
CA ASP A 85 37.58 11.58 26.90
C ASP A 85 38.08 10.73 25.74
N ASP A 86 38.92 9.74 26.00
CA ASP A 86 39.36 8.76 25.01
C ASP A 86 38.18 7.98 24.42
N ILE A 87 37.20 7.62 25.26
CA ILE A 87 35.98 6.91 24.83
C ILE A 87 35.11 7.83 23.94
N LEU A 88 34.95 9.10 24.29
CA LEU A 88 34.23 10.08 23.49
C LEU A 88 34.88 10.28 22.10
N LEU A 89 36.19 10.28 22.05
CA LEU A 89 36.99 10.45 20.85
C LEU A 89 37.26 9.14 20.07
N ALA A 90 36.77 8.02 20.58
CA ALA A 90 37.00 6.70 19.96
C ALA A 90 36.58 6.65 18.49
N LYS A 91 35.46 7.31 18.12
CA LYS A 91 34.99 7.41 16.72
C LYS A 91 35.95 8.22 15.80
N HIS A 92 36.89 8.94 16.35
CA HIS A 92 37.87 9.75 15.63
C HIS A 92 39.27 9.14 15.65
N GLY A 93 39.39 7.81 15.87
CA GLY A 93 40.67 7.10 15.81
C GLY A 93 41.53 7.23 17.07
N ARG A 94 40.96 7.66 18.21
CA ARG A 94 41.73 7.80 19.45
C ARG A 94 42.21 6.44 19.98
N ILE A 95 41.38 5.40 19.88
CA ILE A 95 41.75 4.04 20.30
C ILE A 95 42.90 3.51 19.46
N ASP A 96 42.85 3.72 18.12
CA ASP A 96 43.94 3.31 17.21
C ASP A 96 45.24 4.01 17.56
N SER A 97 45.17 5.29 17.98
CA SER A 97 46.35 6.05 18.44
C SER A 97 46.97 5.43 19.71
N ILE A 98 46.14 5.04 20.70
CA ILE A 98 46.60 4.38 21.93
C ILE A 98 47.26 3.03 21.62
N ILE A 99 46.72 2.27 20.68
CA ILE A 99 47.28 0.99 20.23
C ILE A 99 48.63 1.22 19.56
N ASN A 100 48.77 2.22 18.67
CA ASN A 100 50.00 2.58 18.01
C ASN A 100 51.08 3.04 19.01
N GLU A 101 50.70 3.90 19.98
CA GLU A 101 51.62 4.34 21.06
C GLU A 101 52.14 3.16 21.88
N LEU A 102 51.29 2.17 22.18
CA LEU A 102 51.71 0.96 22.88
C LEU A 102 52.68 0.12 22.02
N ALA A 103 52.39 -0.07 20.74
CA ALA A 103 53.28 -0.79 19.80
C ALA A 103 54.65 -0.12 19.71
N PHE A 104 54.69 1.21 19.65
CA PHE A 104 55.96 1.98 19.69
C PHE A 104 56.71 1.81 21.00
N LYS A 105 56.04 1.97 22.15
CA LYS A 105 56.68 1.82 23.50
C LYS A 105 57.25 0.43 23.75
N GLU A 106 56.58 -0.61 23.29
CA GLU A 106 57.01 -2.01 23.48
C GLU A 106 58.00 -2.47 22.37
N ASN A 107 58.32 -1.62 21.41
CA ASN A 107 59.10 -1.96 20.20
C ASN A 107 58.52 -3.23 19.56
N ALA A 108 57.24 -3.26 19.31
CA ALA A 108 56.48 -4.40 18.86
C ALA A 108 55.90 -4.20 17.45
N ILE A 109 55.67 -5.28 16.73
CA ILE A 109 55.03 -5.28 15.42
C ILE A 109 53.51 -5.18 15.61
N LEU A 110 52.88 -4.20 15.03
CA LEU A 110 51.40 -4.11 15.01
C LEU A 110 50.81 -5.09 14.01
N ILE A 111 49.84 -5.89 14.43
CA ILE A 111 49.01 -6.69 13.52
C ILE A 111 47.60 -6.13 13.49
N THR A 112 47.18 -5.70 12.30
CA THR A 112 45.86 -5.09 12.11
C THR A 112 45.22 -5.55 10.80
N ALA A 113 43.88 -5.55 10.75
CA ALA A 113 43.06 -5.68 9.54
C ALA A 113 42.56 -4.31 9.04
N ASP A 114 42.83 -3.23 9.78
CA ASP A 114 42.51 -1.86 9.35
C ASP A 114 43.65 -1.25 8.56
N TYR A 115 43.38 -0.92 7.28
CA TYR A 115 44.35 -0.34 6.38
C TYR A 115 44.79 1.08 6.80
N VAL A 116 43.88 1.89 7.35
CA VAL A 116 44.18 3.25 7.81
C VAL A 116 45.10 3.19 9.00
N GLN A 117 44.84 2.31 9.96
CA GLN A 117 45.70 2.10 11.11
C GLN A 117 47.08 1.57 10.72
N HIS A 118 47.14 0.62 9.76
CA HIS A 118 48.41 0.14 9.20
C HIS A 118 49.25 1.29 8.62
N LEU A 119 48.66 2.15 7.77
CA LEU A 119 49.34 3.30 7.21
C LEU A 119 49.79 4.30 8.30
N SER A 120 48.95 4.54 9.29
CA SER A 120 49.24 5.42 10.42
C SER A 120 50.42 4.89 11.25
N ALA A 121 50.46 3.58 11.51
CA ALA A 121 51.57 2.94 12.20
C ALA A 121 52.91 3.06 11.40
N LEU A 122 52.89 2.79 10.10
CA LEU A 122 54.05 2.95 9.23
C LEU A 122 54.53 4.41 9.20
N ALA A 123 53.64 5.37 9.14
CA ALA A 123 53.97 6.81 9.18
C ALA A 123 54.66 7.22 10.50
N GLN A 124 54.39 6.52 11.59
CA GLN A 124 54.99 6.72 12.92
C GLN A 124 56.28 5.88 13.10
N GLY A 125 56.74 5.13 12.07
CA GLY A 125 57.91 4.29 12.14
C GLY A 125 57.71 2.96 12.89
N ILE A 126 56.46 2.55 13.08
CA ILE A 126 56.10 1.28 13.72
C ILE A 126 56.02 0.20 12.64
N GLU A 127 56.73 -0.91 12.86
CA GLU A 127 56.58 -2.09 11.99
C GLU A 127 55.15 -2.64 12.11
N SER A 128 54.46 -2.78 10.96
CA SER A 128 53.08 -3.21 10.96
C SER A 128 52.81 -4.28 9.90
N ILE A 129 52.06 -5.29 10.28
CA ILE A 129 51.59 -6.37 9.39
C ILE A 129 50.11 -6.14 9.13
N PHE A 130 49.78 -5.78 7.88
CA PHE A 130 48.43 -5.70 7.43
C PHE A 130 47.93 -7.07 6.96
N ILE A 131 46.91 -7.59 7.60
CA ILE A 131 46.26 -8.84 7.19
C ILE A 131 45.05 -8.52 6.34
N LYS A 132 45.24 -8.64 5.03
CA LYS A 132 44.14 -8.51 4.09
C LYS A 132 43.26 -9.75 4.13
N TYR A 133 41.98 -9.56 4.42
CA TYR A 133 41.03 -10.66 4.39
C TYR A 133 40.90 -11.21 2.96
N ASN A 134 41.25 -12.46 2.77
CA ASN A 134 41.21 -13.12 1.46
C ASN A 134 40.18 -14.24 1.37
N ASN A 135 39.22 -14.29 2.30
CA ASN A 135 38.13 -15.25 2.18
C ASN A 135 37.18 -14.81 1.05
N LYS A 136 37.42 -15.34 -0.13
CA LYS A 136 36.40 -15.36 -1.17
C LYS A 136 35.30 -16.34 -0.70
N ILE A 137 34.35 -15.88 0.09
CA ILE A 137 33.08 -16.56 0.21
C ILE A 137 32.48 -16.48 -1.18
N THR A 138 32.47 -17.57 -1.91
CA THR A 138 31.94 -17.63 -3.27
C THR A 138 30.44 -17.81 -3.23
N HIS A 139 29.87 -18.34 -2.15
CA HIS A 139 28.46 -18.61 -1.96
C HIS A 139 28.10 -18.56 -0.48
N PHE A 140 26.98 -17.93 -0.15
CA PHE A 140 26.43 -17.91 1.20
C PHE A 140 25.60 -19.19 1.50
N LYS A 141 25.61 -19.65 2.75
CA LYS A 141 24.80 -20.80 3.18
C LYS A 141 23.30 -20.60 2.93
N PHE A 142 22.81 -19.37 2.94
CA PHE A 142 21.40 -19.07 2.68
C PHE A 142 21.04 -19.22 1.19
N GLU A 143 21.98 -19.17 0.26
CA GLU A 143 21.71 -19.26 -1.18
C GLU A 143 21.07 -20.58 -1.59
N LYS A 144 21.32 -21.65 -0.84
CA LYS A 144 20.66 -22.95 -1.06
C LYS A 144 19.13 -22.90 -0.98
N PHE A 145 18.59 -21.90 -0.31
CA PHE A 145 17.15 -21.70 -0.18
C PHE A 145 16.54 -20.90 -1.34
N PHE A 146 17.36 -20.35 -2.23
CA PHE A 146 16.90 -19.58 -3.38
C PHE A 146 16.80 -20.45 -4.64
N SER A 147 15.59 -20.52 -5.20
CA SER A 147 15.34 -20.94 -6.59
C SER A 147 15.20 -19.73 -7.50
N GLU A 148 15.05 -19.91 -8.80
CA GLU A 148 14.81 -18.81 -9.75
C GLU A 148 13.57 -17.97 -9.38
N LYS A 149 12.53 -18.59 -8.83
CA LYS A 149 11.26 -17.97 -8.47
C LYS A 149 11.15 -17.54 -7.00
N THR A 150 12.21 -17.67 -6.20
CA THR A 150 12.19 -17.28 -4.78
C THR A 150 12.36 -15.78 -4.64
N MET A 151 11.35 -15.09 -4.12
CA MET A 151 11.33 -13.63 -3.87
C MET A 151 11.99 -13.25 -2.55
N SER A 152 11.69 -14.00 -1.50
CA SER A 152 12.28 -13.81 -0.18
C SER A 152 12.34 -15.11 0.59
N ILE A 153 13.33 -15.19 1.48
CA ILE A 153 13.43 -16.24 2.49
C ILE A 153 13.32 -15.63 3.88
N HIS A 154 12.75 -16.40 4.81
CA HIS A 154 12.52 -16.00 6.19
C HIS A 154 13.05 -17.10 7.10
N LEU A 155 14.12 -16.78 7.81
CA LEU A 155 14.80 -17.67 8.73
C LEU A 155 14.63 -17.08 10.15
N LYS A 156 13.78 -17.70 10.97
CA LYS A 156 13.55 -17.29 12.36
C LYS A 156 13.97 -18.42 13.28
N GLU A 157 14.64 -18.07 14.37
CA GLU A 157 15.01 -19.01 15.42
C GLU A 157 13.79 -19.72 15.98
N GLY A 158 13.88 -21.03 16.17
CA GLY A 158 12.78 -21.86 16.69
C GLY A 158 11.68 -22.18 15.69
N VAL A 159 11.80 -21.74 14.42
CA VAL A 159 10.79 -21.92 13.37
C VAL A 159 11.42 -22.57 12.13
N CYS A 160 10.62 -23.29 11.35
CA CYS A 160 11.08 -23.81 10.04
C CYS A 160 11.31 -22.68 9.04
N PRO A 161 12.24 -22.84 8.10
CA PRO A 161 12.49 -21.83 7.07
C PRO A 161 11.32 -21.71 6.09
N TYR A 162 10.93 -20.48 5.75
CA TYR A 162 9.89 -20.18 4.77
C TYR A 162 10.44 -19.33 3.63
N ALA A 163 9.83 -19.50 2.45
CA ALA A 163 10.08 -18.64 1.30
C ALA A 163 8.78 -18.16 0.66
N LYS A 164 8.80 -16.95 0.13
CA LYS A 164 7.81 -16.50 -0.84
C LYS A 164 8.30 -16.84 -2.23
N ILE A 165 7.52 -17.64 -2.96
CA ILE A 165 7.84 -18.12 -4.31
C ILE A 165 6.74 -17.68 -5.27
N GLY A 166 7.11 -17.12 -6.41
CA GLY A 166 6.15 -16.70 -7.42
C GLY A 166 6.61 -15.50 -8.24
N SER A 167 5.65 -14.65 -8.58
CA SER A 167 5.86 -13.38 -9.29
C SER A 167 5.13 -12.26 -8.56
N PRO A 168 5.44 -10.99 -8.82
CA PRO A 168 4.71 -9.86 -8.24
C PRO A 168 3.20 -10.01 -8.41
N GLY A 169 2.46 -9.93 -7.30
CA GLY A 169 1.00 -10.10 -7.27
C GLY A 169 0.47 -11.55 -7.27
N LYS A 170 1.34 -12.55 -7.52
CA LYS A 170 0.96 -13.97 -7.50
C LYS A 170 2.08 -14.77 -6.84
N PHE A 171 2.07 -14.85 -5.52
CA PHE A 171 3.08 -15.60 -4.76
C PHE A 171 2.42 -16.50 -3.72
N GLU A 172 3.13 -17.55 -3.36
CA GLU A 172 2.77 -18.47 -2.29
C GLU A 172 3.86 -18.48 -1.22
N LEU A 173 3.47 -18.63 0.04
CA LEU A 173 4.38 -18.84 1.16
C LEU A 173 4.59 -20.35 1.31
N ILE A 174 5.81 -20.81 1.05
CA ILE A 174 6.16 -22.23 1.06
C ILE A 174 7.16 -22.50 2.18
N ARG A 175 6.96 -23.59 2.89
CA ARG A 175 7.91 -24.13 3.85
C ARG A 175 9.04 -24.83 3.09
N LEU A 176 10.28 -24.43 3.36
CA LEU A 176 11.46 -24.91 2.62
C LEU A 176 12.08 -26.19 3.20
N ASP A 177 11.99 -26.37 4.51
CA ASP A 177 12.53 -27.52 5.24
C ASP A 177 11.62 -27.83 6.43
N GLU A 178 11.60 -29.08 6.87
CA GLU A 178 10.90 -29.50 8.09
C GLU A 178 11.74 -29.25 9.35
N LYS A 179 13.05 -29.05 9.19
CA LYS A 179 13.94 -28.77 10.31
C LYS A 179 13.78 -27.35 10.79
N ILE A 180 13.70 -27.22 12.11
CA ILE A 180 13.65 -25.94 12.82
C ILE A 180 15.02 -25.28 12.74
N ILE A 181 15.06 -23.97 12.51
CA ILE A 181 16.27 -23.15 12.55
C ILE A 181 16.74 -23.02 14.00
N THR A 182 17.92 -23.52 14.26
CA THR A 182 18.56 -23.40 15.58
C THR A 182 19.29 -22.07 15.72
N TYR A 183 19.53 -21.63 16.95
CA TYR A 183 20.33 -20.45 17.23
C TYR A 183 21.72 -20.52 16.57
N ASP A 184 22.42 -21.63 16.74
CA ASP A 184 23.77 -21.81 16.16
C ASP A 184 23.76 -21.68 14.63
N TYR A 185 22.79 -22.29 13.97
CA TYR A 185 22.68 -22.22 12.51
C TYR A 185 22.40 -20.81 12.01
N ILE A 186 21.50 -20.05 12.68
CA ILE A 186 21.22 -18.67 12.30
C ILE A 186 22.43 -17.75 12.55
N MET A 187 23.17 -18.00 13.66
CA MET A 187 24.38 -17.27 13.99
C MET A 187 25.52 -17.56 12.99
N GLU A 188 25.63 -18.77 12.48
CA GLU A 188 26.58 -19.10 11.42
C GLU A 188 26.31 -18.29 10.14
N ILE A 189 25.04 -18.17 9.72
CA ILE A 189 24.65 -17.35 8.55
C ILE A 189 24.95 -15.87 8.80
N ILE A 190 24.62 -15.36 10.00
CA ILE A 190 24.92 -13.98 10.38
C ILE A 190 26.42 -13.72 10.33
N LYS A 191 27.21 -14.64 10.86
CA LYS A 191 28.66 -14.56 10.83
C LYS A 191 29.19 -14.51 9.40
N GLU A 192 28.74 -15.38 8.51
CA GLU A 192 29.08 -15.33 7.09
C GLU A 192 28.77 -13.96 6.44
N ILE A 193 27.56 -13.40 6.74
CA ILE A 193 27.15 -12.09 6.23
C ILE A 193 28.06 -10.98 6.74
N TYR A 194 28.49 -11.01 8.00
CA TYR A 194 29.38 -9.99 8.58
C TYR A 194 30.84 -10.18 8.16
N GLU A 195 31.33 -11.40 8.15
CA GLU A 195 32.74 -11.73 7.80
C GLU A 195 33.03 -11.49 6.33
N TYR A 196 32.01 -11.51 5.50
CA TYR A 196 32.17 -11.17 4.10
C TYR A 196 32.51 -9.67 4.00
N ASN A 197 33.80 -9.37 4.00
CA ASN A 197 34.34 -8.02 3.84
C ASN A 197 35.06 -7.91 2.49
N PRO A 198 34.39 -7.40 1.47
CA PRO A 198 35.01 -7.18 0.20
C PRO A 198 35.55 -5.74 0.10
N LEU A 199 36.86 -5.58 0.08
CA LEU A 199 37.49 -4.33 -0.36
C LEU A 199 37.06 -3.89 -1.78
N ASN A 200 36.22 -4.68 -2.45
CA ASN A 200 35.84 -4.51 -3.85
C ASN A 200 34.35 -4.80 -4.11
N THR A 201 33.45 -4.81 -3.15
CA THR A 201 32.08 -5.18 -3.42
C THR A 201 31.05 -4.24 -2.77
N ASN A 202 29.91 -4.26 -3.39
CA ASN A 202 28.71 -3.46 -3.15
C ASN A 202 27.96 -3.84 -1.84
N LYS A 203 28.67 -4.06 -0.72
CA LYS A 203 28.03 -4.25 0.59
C LYS A 203 27.82 -2.89 1.24
N LEU A 204 26.57 -2.51 1.39
CA LEU A 204 26.16 -1.23 1.95
C LEU A 204 25.29 -1.46 3.19
N TYR A 205 25.69 -0.86 4.31
CA TYR A 205 24.83 -0.82 5.50
C TYR A 205 23.82 0.30 5.34
N GLU A 206 22.57 -0.06 5.07
CA GLU A 206 21.47 0.89 4.92
C GLU A 206 20.90 1.32 6.27
N ILE A 207 20.79 0.38 7.18
CA ILE A 207 20.35 0.60 8.55
C ILE A 207 21.29 -0.17 9.47
N ASN A 208 21.83 0.50 10.48
CA ASN A 208 22.62 -0.11 11.53
C ASN A 208 22.18 0.50 12.87
N ARG A 209 21.26 -0.17 13.54
CA ARG A 209 20.70 0.23 14.83
C ARG A 209 20.75 -0.95 15.79
N GLU A 210 20.62 -0.65 17.09
CA GLU A 210 20.49 -1.68 18.11
C GLU A 210 19.31 -2.62 17.80
N GLY A 211 19.60 -3.92 17.71
CA GLY A 211 18.60 -4.94 17.40
C GLY A 211 18.12 -5.01 15.95
N ALA A 212 18.57 -4.12 15.03
CA ALA A 212 18.13 -4.13 13.62
C ALA A 212 19.22 -3.67 12.67
N VAL A 213 19.59 -4.52 11.73
CA VAL A 213 20.58 -4.22 10.67
C VAL A 213 19.97 -4.56 9.31
N VAL A 214 20.12 -3.63 8.36
CA VAL A 214 19.76 -3.86 6.96
C VAL A 214 20.99 -3.67 6.10
N ILE A 215 21.33 -4.71 5.35
CA ILE A 215 22.51 -4.74 4.49
C ILE A 215 22.02 -4.95 3.05
N GLN A 216 22.44 -4.08 2.15
CA GLN A 216 22.32 -4.31 0.72
C GLN A 216 23.61 -4.98 0.24
N TYR A 217 23.50 -6.17 -0.32
CA TYR A 217 24.60 -6.93 -0.89
C TYR A 217 24.24 -7.39 -2.28
N GLU A 218 24.85 -6.78 -3.30
CA GLU A 218 24.51 -7.02 -4.70
C GLU A 218 22.99 -7.00 -4.92
N LYS A 219 22.41 -8.15 -5.28
CA LYS A 219 20.98 -8.35 -5.50
C LYS A 219 20.19 -8.71 -4.24
N TYR A 220 20.87 -8.91 -3.10
CA TYR A 220 20.22 -9.31 -1.86
C TYR A 220 20.06 -8.14 -0.89
N ARG A 221 18.85 -7.91 -0.40
CA ARG A 221 18.61 -7.09 0.77
C ARG A 221 18.42 -8.00 1.97
N ILE A 222 19.33 -7.92 2.91
CA ILE A 222 19.41 -8.77 4.09
C ILE A 222 18.99 -7.95 5.31
N THR A 223 17.92 -8.34 5.97
CA THR A 223 17.47 -7.74 7.21
C THR A 223 17.72 -8.72 8.34
N ILE A 224 18.46 -8.30 9.35
CA ILE A 224 18.76 -9.07 10.56
C ILE A 224 18.09 -8.33 11.72
N THR A 225 17.25 -9.02 12.48
CA THR A 225 16.63 -8.48 13.69
C THR A 225 16.89 -9.37 14.88
N LYS A 226 17.10 -8.74 16.07
CA LYS A 226 17.43 -9.39 17.33
C LYS A 226 16.74 -8.68 18.48
N SER A 227 16.70 -9.33 19.65
CA SER A 227 16.30 -8.68 20.89
C SER A 227 17.19 -7.46 21.20
N PRO A 228 16.65 -6.34 21.72
CA PRO A 228 15.27 -6.16 22.19
C PRO A 228 14.25 -5.72 21.12
N PHE A 229 14.70 -5.48 19.87
CA PHE A 229 13.81 -5.01 18.79
C PHE A 229 12.84 -6.11 18.35
N SER A 230 13.26 -7.36 18.30
CA SER A 230 12.41 -8.53 18.00
C SER A 230 12.41 -9.53 19.15
N ASP A 231 11.40 -10.40 19.21
CA ASP A 231 11.24 -11.45 20.21
C ASP A 231 12.32 -12.54 20.10
N SER A 232 12.85 -12.77 18.91
CA SER A 232 13.91 -13.74 18.63
C SER A 232 14.75 -13.29 17.45
N THR A 233 15.86 -13.98 17.18
CA THR A 233 16.71 -13.68 16.03
C THR A 233 16.03 -14.12 14.74
N GLU A 234 15.94 -13.19 13.79
CA GLU A 234 15.38 -13.43 12.44
C GLU A 234 16.27 -12.84 11.37
N ILE A 235 16.41 -13.56 10.26
CA ILE A 235 17.01 -13.07 9.03
C ILE A 235 15.97 -13.13 7.92
N THR A 236 15.64 -12.00 7.34
CA THR A 236 14.83 -11.93 6.11
C THR A 236 15.72 -11.49 4.96
N ILE A 237 15.77 -12.29 3.90
CA ILE A 237 16.55 -11.98 2.68
C ILE A 237 15.60 -11.84 1.52
N VAL A 238 15.60 -10.67 0.90
CA VAL A 238 14.77 -10.33 -0.26
C VAL A 238 15.66 -10.23 -1.49
N ARG A 239 15.18 -10.77 -2.62
CA ARG A 239 15.83 -10.69 -3.92
C ARG A 239 14.82 -10.27 -4.97
N PRO A 240 15.08 -9.24 -5.80
CA PRO A 240 14.27 -8.98 -6.99
C PRO A 240 14.34 -10.17 -7.94
N ILE A 241 13.19 -10.65 -8.44
CA ILE A 241 13.15 -11.82 -9.33
C ILE A 241 13.07 -11.42 -10.78
N VAL A 242 12.45 -10.28 -11.07
CA VAL A 242 12.05 -9.91 -12.42
C VAL A 242 12.74 -8.61 -12.80
N HIS A 243 13.61 -8.70 -13.79
CA HIS A 243 14.07 -7.55 -14.55
C HIS A 243 13.17 -7.45 -15.79
N LEU A 244 12.28 -6.48 -15.80
CA LEU A 244 11.43 -6.17 -16.94
C LEU A 244 11.98 -4.92 -17.63
N SER A 245 12.04 -4.96 -18.94
CA SER A 245 12.24 -3.77 -19.77
C SER A 245 10.91 -3.01 -19.90
N LEU A 246 10.97 -1.75 -20.33
CA LEU A 246 9.76 -0.98 -20.55
C LEU A 246 8.87 -1.60 -21.65
N ASP A 247 9.47 -2.30 -22.63
CA ASP A 247 8.76 -2.97 -23.73
C ASP A 247 7.90 -4.15 -23.23
N ASP A 248 8.28 -4.79 -22.12
CA ASP A 248 7.54 -5.90 -21.55
C ASP A 248 6.15 -5.47 -20.99
N TYR A 249 5.99 -4.19 -20.68
CA TYR A 249 4.73 -3.62 -20.18
C TYR A 249 3.72 -3.34 -21.29
N LYS A 250 4.09 -3.47 -22.58
CA LYS A 250 3.22 -3.24 -23.75
C LYS A 250 2.47 -1.91 -23.66
N LEU A 251 3.22 -0.84 -23.40
CA LEU A 251 2.68 0.51 -23.29
C LEU A 251 2.05 0.93 -24.63
N SER A 252 1.03 1.81 -24.58
CA SER A 252 0.51 2.48 -25.76
C SER A 252 1.58 3.40 -26.37
N ASP A 253 1.56 3.57 -27.70
CA ASP A 253 2.46 4.51 -28.39
C ASP A 253 2.30 5.94 -27.84
N LYS A 254 1.08 6.29 -27.44
CA LYS A 254 0.75 7.56 -26.80
C LYS A 254 1.49 7.74 -25.47
N LEU A 255 1.52 6.71 -24.62
CA LEU A 255 2.24 6.75 -23.34
C LEU A 255 3.75 6.73 -23.54
N LEU A 256 4.27 5.94 -24.49
CA LEU A 256 5.69 5.93 -24.83
C LEU A 256 6.18 7.30 -25.31
N THR A 257 5.40 7.96 -26.17
CA THR A 257 5.68 9.33 -26.63
C THR A 257 5.64 10.32 -25.46
N ARG A 258 4.63 10.20 -24.58
CA ARG A 258 4.52 11.03 -23.38
C ARG A 258 5.76 10.91 -22.48
N LEU A 259 6.15 9.68 -22.14
CA LEU A 259 7.32 9.40 -21.31
C LEU A 259 8.63 9.86 -21.97
N GLY A 260 8.71 9.79 -23.31
CA GLY A 260 9.92 10.14 -24.05
C GLY A 260 10.16 11.63 -24.24
N GLU A 261 9.11 12.45 -24.25
CA GLU A 261 9.18 13.84 -24.72
C GLU A 261 8.63 14.86 -23.72
N LYS A 262 7.64 14.49 -22.92
CA LYS A 262 6.81 15.46 -22.16
C LYS A 262 6.62 15.16 -20.68
N ALA A 263 6.86 13.94 -20.24
CA ALA A 263 6.64 13.61 -18.84
C ALA A 263 7.87 13.97 -18.01
N GLU A 264 7.73 14.94 -17.13
CA GLU A 264 8.80 15.40 -16.26
C GLU A 264 8.46 15.25 -14.78
N GLY A 265 7.16 15.18 -14.45
CA GLY A 265 6.64 14.93 -13.10
C GLY A 265 5.85 13.64 -13.07
N ILE A 266 6.52 12.49 -12.96
CA ILE A 266 5.91 11.16 -13.03
C ILE A 266 5.74 10.61 -11.62
N VAL A 267 4.57 10.04 -11.32
CA VAL A 267 4.34 9.25 -10.11
C VAL A 267 3.90 7.84 -10.48
N ILE A 268 4.64 6.87 -9.96
CA ILE A 268 4.33 5.45 -10.04
C ILE A 268 3.63 5.05 -8.75
N ALA A 269 2.37 4.68 -8.83
CA ALA A 269 1.51 4.39 -7.69
C ALA A 269 0.96 2.97 -7.71
N GLY A 270 0.64 2.42 -6.56
CA GLY A 270 -0.01 1.12 -6.43
C GLY A 270 0.17 0.51 -5.04
N PRO A 271 -0.54 -0.59 -4.72
CA PRO A 271 -0.42 -1.30 -3.47
C PRO A 271 0.97 -1.96 -3.30
N PRO A 272 1.33 -2.39 -2.08
CA PRO A 272 2.56 -3.15 -1.86
C PRO A 272 2.64 -4.38 -2.78
N GLY A 273 3.83 -4.64 -3.35
CA GLY A 273 4.05 -5.78 -4.24
C GLY A 273 3.42 -5.66 -5.64
N SER A 274 2.94 -4.48 -6.06
CA SER A 274 2.36 -4.27 -7.39
C SER A 274 3.38 -4.07 -8.51
N GLY A 275 4.69 -4.11 -8.25
CA GLY A 275 5.74 -3.96 -9.26
C GLY A 275 6.21 -2.52 -9.49
N LYS A 276 5.94 -1.58 -8.55
CA LYS A 276 6.34 -0.16 -8.68
C LYS A 276 7.84 0.04 -8.87
N SER A 277 8.66 -0.55 -8.01
CA SER A 277 10.12 -0.44 -8.11
C SER A 277 10.65 -1.11 -9.38
N THR A 278 9.96 -2.14 -9.90
CA THR A 278 10.31 -2.78 -11.17
C THR A 278 10.12 -1.83 -12.36
N ILE A 279 8.97 -1.14 -12.45
CA ILE A 279 8.74 -0.18 -13.54
C ILE A 279 9.61 1.08 -13.36
N ALA A 280 9.92 1.48 -12.11
CA ALA A 280 10.87 2.57 -11.86
C ALA A 280 12.27 2.21 -12.39
N SER A 281 12.74 0.98 -12.15
CA SER A 281 13.99 0.47 -12.72
C SER A 281 13.95 0.41 -14.25
N SER A 282 12.83 -0.03 -14.84
CA SER A 282 12.65 -0.05 -16.31
C SER A 282 12.71 1.35 -16.92
N LEU A 283 12.13 2.36 -16.24
CA LEU A 283 12.22 3.78 -16.66
C LEU A 283 13.65 4.31 -16.53
N ALA A 284 14.38 3.94 -15.47
CA ALA A 284 15.80 4.29 -15.33
C ALA A 284 16.62 3.79 -16.51
N GLU A 285 16.43 2.52 -16.86
CA GLU A 285 17.10 1.90 -18.01
C GLU A 285 16.70 2.58 -19.34
N TYR A 286 15.41 2.86 -19.54
CA TYR A 286 14.89 3.53 -20.73
C TYR A 286 15.52 4.91 -20.94
N TYR A 287 15.56 5.75 -19.89
CA TYR A 287 16.15 7.08 -19.98
C TYR A 287 17.67 7.02 -20.14
N THR A 288 18.35 6.08 -19.48
CA THR A 288 19.79 5.87 -19.64
C THR A 288 20.12 5.46 -21.09
N LYS A 289 19.35 4.54 -21.68
CA LYS A 289 19.48 4.17 -23.12
C LYS A 289 19.23 5.34 -24.07
N LYS A 290 18.41 6.32 -23.68
CA LYS A 290 18.21 7.57 -24.42
C LYS A 290 19.31 8.62 -24.18
N GLY A 291 20.38 8.27 -23.49
CA GLY A 291 21.52 9.17 -23.23
C GLY A 291 21.25 10.21 -22.15
N LYS A 292 20.24 9.98 -21.27
CA LYS A 292 19.90 10.86 -20.16
C LYS A 292 20.70 10.52 -18.91
N ILE A 293 21.08 11.53 -18.14
CA ILE A 293 21.71 11.38 -16.83
C ILE A 293 20.62 11.07 -15.81
N VAL A 294 20.61 9.83 -15.31
CA VAL A 294 19.61 9.35 -14.33
C VAL A 294 20.30 9.13 -12.97
N LYS A 295 19.63 9.55 -11.92
CA LYS A 295 20.02 9.31 -10.52
C LYS A 295 18.86 8.73 -9.75
N THR A 296 19.13 8.12 -8.58
CA THR A 296 18.07 7.64 -7.70
C THR A 296 18.25 8.17 -6.28
N PHE A 297 17.14 8.36 -5.58
CA PHE A 297 17.03 8.55 -4.13
C PHE A 297 16.32 7.36 -3.53
N GLU A 298 17.02 6.60 -2.70
CA GLU A 298 16.53 5.32 -2.17
C GLU A 298 16.89 5.16 -0.69
N SER A 299 16.00 4.53 0.05
CA SER A 299 16.26 4.13 1.44
C SER A 299 15.38 2.92 1.82
N PRO A 300 15.93 1.69 1.74
CA PRO A 300 17.27 1.28 1.29
C PRO A 300 17.41 1.29 -0.25
N ARG A 301 18.66 1.25 -0.73
CA ARG A 301 18.99 1.14 -2.16
C ARG A 301 18.72 -0.27 -2.65
N ASP A 302 17.67 -0.47 -3.42
CA ASP A 302 17.29 -1.80 -3.93
C ASP A 302 16.77 -1.80 -5.37
N LEU A 303 16.71 -0.65 -6.03
CA LEU A 303 16.38 -0.57 -7.44
C LEU A 303 17.46 -1.30 -8.28
N GLN A 304 16.99 -2.10 -9.21
CA GLN A 304 17.88 -2.77 -10.18
C GLN A 304 18.07 -1.86 -11.37
N VAL A 305 19.11 -1.05 -11.34
CA VAL A 305 19.42 -0.05 -12.36
C VAL A 305 20.77 -0.32 -13.05
N PRO A 306 20.96 0.18 -14.28
CA PRO A 306 22.27 0.12 -14.97
C PRO A 306 23.39 0.76 -14.15
N LYS A 307 24.63 0.33 -14.37
CA LYS A 307 25.82 0.82 -13.63
C LYS A 307 26.09 2.33 -13.84
N GLU A 308 25.58 2.90 -14.90
CA GLU A 308 25.65 4.32 -15.24
C GLU A 308 24.78 5.18 -14.30
N VAL A 309 23.77 4.57 -13.67
CA VAL A 309 22.88 5.25 -12.74
C VAL A 309 23.51 5.24 -11.34
N THR A 310 23.75 6.42 -10.78
CA THR A 310 24.22 6.54 -9.40
C THR A 310 23.04 6.49 -8.44
N GLN A 311 23.10 5.58 -7.48
CA GLN A 311 22.09 5.41 -6.44
C GLN A 311 22.53 6.16 -5.17
N TYR A 312 21.73 7.12 -4.72
CA TYR A 312 21.98 7.92 -3.52
C TYR A 312 21.09 7.45 -2.38
N SER A 313 21.67 7.30 -1.20
CA SER A 313 20.97 7.18 0.07
C SER A 313 20.83 8.55 0.75
N PRO A 314 20.03 8.67 1.83
CA PRO A 314 19.93 9.91 2.60
C PRO A 314 21.31 10.38 3.07
N LEU A 315 21.67 11.64 2.78
CA LEU A 315 22.87 12.25 3.27
C LEU A 315 22.63 12.72 4.73
N GLU A 316 23.46 12.26 5.65
CA GLU A 316 23.28 12.53 7.09
C GLU A 316 21.86 12.22 7.61
N GLY A 317 21.25 11.19 7.03
CA GLY A 317 19.91 10.71 7.44
C GLY A 317 18.73 11.48 6.84
N SER A 318 18.94 12.43 5.92
CA SER A 318 17.91 13.18 5.21
C SER A 318 18.18 13.32 3.71
N PHE A 319 17.14 13.20 2.89
CA PHE A 319 17.23 13.54 1.47
C PHE A 319 17.24 15.07 1.24
N GLU A 320 16.71 15.87 2.18
CA GLU A 320 16.78 17.33 2.12
C GLU A 320 18.24 17.80 1.99
N ASN A 321 19.17 17.18 2.73
CA ASN A 321 20.60 17.50 2.66
C ASN A 321 21.25 17.11 1.33
N ALA A 322 20.63 16.21 0.57
CA ALA A 322 21.15 15.77 -0.72
C ALA A 322 20.64 16.60 -1.92
N VAL A 323 19.64 17.46 -1.73
CA VAL A 323 19.03 18.28 -2.81
C VAL A 323 20.08 19.17 -3.48
N ASP A 324 20.84 19.93 -2.70
CA ASP A 324 21.85 20.87 -3.22
C ASP A 324 22.94 20.13 -4.01
N LEU A 325 23.36 18.97 -3.50
CA LEU A 325 24.34 18.13 -4.18
C LEU A 325 23.80 17.62 -5.51
N LEU A 326 22.52 17.16 -5.52
CA LEU A 326 21.89 16.64 -6.73
C LEU A 326 21.76 17.72 -7.80
N LEU A 327 21.38 18.95 -7.42
CA LEU A 327 21.28 20.08 -8.34
C LEU A 327 22.64 20.44 -8.97
N LEU A 328 23.74 20.30 -8.23
CA LEU A 328 25.10 20.49 -8.75
C LEU A 328 25.48 19.40 -9.75
N VAL A 329 25.00 18.16 -9.58
CA VAL A 329 25.24 17.04 -10.50
C VAL A 329 24.43 17.19 -11.80
N ARG A 330 23.34 17.96 -11.80
CA ARG A 330 22.46 18.26 -12.95
C ARG A 330 21.95 17.00 -13.65
N PRO A 331 21.21 16.10 -12.98
CA PRO A 331 20.58 14.98 -13.62
C PRO A 331 19.44 15.44 -14.53
N ASP A 332 19.20 14.72 -15.63
CA ASP A 332 17.98 14.89 -16.42
C ASP A 332 16.76 14.34 -15.69
N TYR A 333 16.92 13.15 -15.04
CA TYR A 333 15.88 12.50 -14.25
C TYR A 333 16.39 12.00 -12.91
N THR A 334 15.54 12.11 -11.89
CA THR A 334 15.79 11.50 -10.58
C THR A 334 14.60 10.62 -10.20
N ILE A 335 14.89 9.37 -9.86
CA ILE A 335 13.90 8.42 -9.34
C ILE A 335 13.94 8.49 -7.82
N PHE A 336 12.82 8.86 -7.20
CA PHE A 336 12.68 8.87 -5.76
C PHE A 336 11.84 7.66 -5.33
N ASP A 337 12.51 6.60 -4.93
CA ASP A 337 11.82 5.40 -4.46
C ASP A 337 11.25 5.63 -3.07
N GLU A 338 9.96 5.31 -2.93
CA GLU A 338 9.20 5.39 -1.69
C GLU A 338 9.05 6.79 -1.06
N VAL A 339 8.45 7.73 -1.78
CA VAL A 339 8.01 9.03 -1.24
C VAL A 339 6.92 8.82 -0.18
N ARG A 340 7.23 9.02 1.11
CA ARG A 340 6.34 8.67 2.24
C ARG A 340 6.00 9.86 3.13
N ARG A 341 7.00 10.62 3.56
CA ARG A 341 6.91 11.68 4.56
C ARG A 341 6.69 13.03 3.88
N ILE A 342 6.20 14.00 4.64
CA ILE A 342 6.01 15.39 4.13
C ILE A 342 7.31 15.93 3.53
N LYS A 343 8.45 15.72 4.19
CA LYS A 343 9.77 16.12 3.70
C LYS A 343 10.11 15.53 2.33
N ASP A 344 9.73 14.27 2.08
CA ASP A 344 10.00 13.61 0.80
C ASP A 344 9.19 14.27 -0.34
N PHE A 345 7.93 14.67 -0.07
CA PHE A 345 7.11 15.41 -1.03
C PHE A 345 7.68 16.79 -1.33
N ASN A 346 8.22 17.48 -0.32
CA ASN A 346 8.89 18.77 -0.51
C ASN A 346 10.15 18.60 -1.37
N VAL A 347 11.01 17.62 -1.06
CA VAL A 347 12.21 17.30 -1.88
C VAL A 347 11.82 16.98 -3.32
N TYR A 348 10.76 16.20 -3.54
CA TYR A 348 10.25 15.90 -4.87
C TYR A 348 9.82 17.17 -5.62
N ALA A 349 9.08 18.05 -4.94
CA ALA A 349 8.60 19.29 -5.50
C ALA A 349 9.75 20.27 -5.82
N ASP A 350 10.69 20.46 -4.89
CA ASP A 350 11.83 21.37 -5.03
C ASP A 350 12.71 21.00 -6.23
N LEU A 351 13.03 19.71 -6.38
CA LEU A 351 13.81 19.18 -7.50
C LEU A 351 13.07 19.37 -8.82
N ARG A 352 11.75 19.06 -8.83
CA ARG A 352 10.93 19.22 -10.04
C ARG A 352 10.82 20.69 -10.47
N LEU A 353 10.61 21.60 -9.53
CA LEU A 353 10.54 23.06 -9.80
C LEU A 353 11.89 23.63 -10.22
N SER A 354 12.98 23.00 -9.82
CA SER A 354 14.33 23.33 -10.27
C SER A 354 14.68 22.79 -11.67
N GLY A 355 13.72 22.14 -12.35
CA GLY A 355 13.86 21.65 -13.72
C GLY A 355 14.38 20.22 -13.86
N VAL A 356 14.51 19.48 -12.77
CA VAL A 356 14.86 18.06 -12.80
C VAL A 356 13.61 17.24 -13.11
N GLY A 357 13.67 16.31 -14.04
CA GLY A 357 12.61 15.32 -14.25
C GLY A 357 12.50 14.39 -13.06
N MET A 358 11.34 14.33 -12.41
CA MET A 358 11.14 13.55 -11.20
C MET A 358 10.23 12.35 -11.44
N ILE A 359 10.66 11.19 -10.93
CA ILE A 359 9.88 9.97 -10.93
C ILE A 359 9.71 9.52 -9.48
N GLY A 360 8.54 9.74 -8.89
CA GLY A 360 8.23 9.35 -7.51
C GLY A 360 7.54 8.00 -7.44
N VAL A 361 7.95 7.15 -6.52
CA VAL A 361 7.26 5.89 -6.21
C VAL A 361 6.47 6.05 -4.93
N ILE A 362 5.15 5.84 -4.97
CA ILE A 362 4.27 5.97 -3.81
C ILE A 362 3.34 4.76 -3.63
N HIS A 363 2.95 4.52 -2.39
CA HIS A 363 1.90 3.54 -2.09
C HIS A 363 0.52 4.20 -2.21
N ALA A 364 -0.37 3.58 -3.00
CA ALA A 364 -1.76 4.00 -3.14
C ALA A 364 -2.65 2.78 -3.45
N ASN A 365 -3.90 2.81 -3.03
CA ASN A 365 -4.86 1.73 -3.29
C ASN A 365 -5.65 1.96 -4.59
N SER A 366 -5.79 3.22 -5.00
CA SER A 366 -6.38 3.64 -6.27
C SER A 366 -5.52 4.72 -6.94
N ALA A 367 -5.76 4.97 -8.22
CA ALA A 367 -5.01 5.99 -8.95
C ALA A 367 -5.28 7.41 -8.41
N ILE A 368 -6.52 7.70 -7.98
CA ILE A 368 -6.87 8.99 -7.39
C ILE A 368 -6.22 9.21 -6.02
N ASP A 369 -6.04 8.14 -5.21
CA ASP A 369 -5.35 8.24 -3.92
C ASP A 369 -3.91 8.76 -4.11
N ALA A 370 -3.29 8.47 -5.25
CA ALA A 370 -1.95 8.96 -5.55
C ALA A 370 -1.91 10.50 -5.62
N VAL A 371 -2.92 11.13 -6.23
CA VAL A 371 -3.06 12.60 -6.26
C VAL A 371 -3.34 13.12 -4.85
N GLN A 372 -4.26 12.48 -4.14
CA GLN A 372 -4.64 12.88 -2.78
C GLN A 372 -3.47 12.87 -1.80
N ARG A 373 -2.43 12.06 -2.04
CA ARG A 373 -1.22 12.07 -1.21
C ARG A 373 -0.40 13.36 -1.32
N PHE A 374 -0.53 14.11 -2.42
CA PHE A 374 0.09 15.43 -2.58
C PHE A 374 -0.76 16.53 -1.94
N ILE A 375 -2.09 16.37 -1.91
CA ILE A 375 -3.02 17.34 -1.32
C ILE A 375 -2.72 17.50 0.18
N GLY A 376 -2.67 18.75 0.64
CA GLY A 376 -2.36 19.10 2.03
C GLY A 376 -0.88 19.03 2.39
N LYS A 377 -0.01 18.63 1.45
CA LYS A 377 1.45 18.67 1.59
C LYS A 377 2.07 19.67 0.62
N ILE A 378 1.45 19.83 -0.53
CA ILE A 378 1.81 20.78 -1.58
C ILE A 378 0.56 21.63 -1.86
N GLU A 379 0.75 22.91 -2.13
CA GLU A 379 -0.33 23.82 -2.53
C GLU A 379 -1.02 23.30 -3.79
N LEU A 380 -2.36 23.28 -3.82
CA LEU A 380 -3.14 22.67 -4.89
C LEU A 380 -2.77 23.18 -6.28
N GLY A 381 -2.57 24.50 -6.41
CA GLY A 381 -2.19 25.12 -7.68
C GLY A 381 -0.81 24.72 -8.19
N MET A 382 0.08 24.23 -7.30
CA MET A 382 1.41 23.79 -7.67
C MET A 382 1.44 22.33 -8.11
N ILE A 383 0.45 21.52 -7.72
CA ILE A 383 0.44 20.07 -8.00
C ILE A 383 0.63 19.78 -9.51
N PRO A 384 -0.09 20.38 -10.46
CA PRO A 384 0.08 20.08 -11.88
C PRO A 384 1.43 20.53 -12.48
N HIS A 385 2.15 21.42 -11.79
CA HIS A 385 3.51 21.84 -12.20
C HIS A 385 4.58 20.84 -11.79
N ILE A 386 4.34 20.09 -10.70
CA ILE A 386 5.27 19.10 -10.18
C ILE A 386 4.88 17.67 -10.54
N LEU A 387 3.61 17.42 -10.85
CA LEU A 387 3.04 16.12 -11.14
C LEU A 387 2.15 16.21 -12.39
N ASP A 388 2.63 15.71 -13.50
CA ASP A 388 1.92 15.73 -14.77
C ASP A 388 1.36 14.38 -15.19
N THR A 389 1.97 13.28 -14.75
CA THR A 389 1.61 11.92 -15.15
C THR A 389 1.60 10.97 -13.95
N ILE A 390 0.51 10.23 -13.78
CA ILE A 390 0.41 9.17 -12.77
C ILE A 390 0.22 7.83 -13.46
N ILE A 391 1.07 6.86 -13.12
CA ILE A 391 1.01 5.48 -13.61
C ILE A 391 0.59 4.60 -12.43
N PHE A 392 -0.63 4.08 -12.46
CA PHE A 392 -1.14 3.21 -11.40
C PHE A 392 -1.02 1.74 -11.77
N LEU A 393 -0.37 0.98 -10.88
CA LEU A 393 -0.08 -0.45 -11.05
C LEU A 393 -1.00 -1.30 -10.17
N LYS A 394 -1.50 -2.39 -10.75
CA LYS A 394 -2.25 -3.41 -10.04
C LYS A 394 -1.86 -4.80 -10.57
N GLY A 395 -1.42 -5.69 -9.66
CA GLY A 395 -1.05 -7.06 -10.04
C GLY A 395 0.08 -7.18 -11.06
N GLY A 396 1.06 -6.27 -11.03
CA GLY A 396 2.21 -6.26 -11.93
C GLY A 396 1.99 -5.56 -13.28
N ASN A 397 0.78 -5.08 -13.57
CA ASN A 397 0.44 -4.41 -14.82
C ASN A 397 0.01 -2.96 -14.59
N ILE A 398 0.17 -2.11 -15.60
CA ILE A 398 -0.39 -0.76 -15.61
C ILE A 398 -1.91 -0.89 -15.75
N SER A 399 -2.62 -0.40 -14.75
CA SER A 399 -4.09 -0.49 -14.69
C SER A 399 -4.74 0.83 -15.10
N LYS A 400 -4.07 1.98 -14.84
CA LYS A 400 -4.61 3.30 -15.12
C LYS A 400 -3.46 4.30 -15.28
N VAL A 401 -3.65 5.24 -16.18
CA VAL A 401 -2.74 6.39 -16.33
C VAL A 401 -3.56 7.67 -16.25
N TYR A 402 -3.13 8.63 -15.44
CA TYR A 402 -3.75 9.95 -15.34
C TYR A 402 -2.83 11.04 -15.86
N GLU A 403 -3.42 12.04 -16.49
CA GLU A 403 -2.84 13.34 -16.81
C GLU A 403 -3.50 14.41 -15.96
N LEU A 404 -2.68 15.31 -15.36
CA LEU A 404 -3.16 16.40 -14.53
C LEU A 404 -2.99 17.73 -15.26
N LYS A 405 -4.00 18.61 -15.18
CA LYS A 405 -3.97 19.96 -15.76
C LYS A 405 -4.54 20.98 -14.79
N LEU A 406 -3.94 22.18 -14.75
CA LEU A 406 -4.49 23.32 -14.05
C LEU A 406 -5.42 24.10 -15.00
N THR A 407 -6.64 24.38 -14.54
CA THR A 407 -7.64 25.12 -15.31
C THR A 407 -8.35 26.09 -14.38
N VAL A 408 -8.83 27.23 -14.93
CA VAL A 408 -9.70 28.17 -14.21
C VAL A 408 -11.09 28.10 -14.83
N LYS A 409 -12.03 27.52 -14.11
CA LYS A 409 -13.43 27.38 -14.53
C LYS A 409 -14.37 27.23 -13.33
N VAL A 410 -15.66 27.25 -13.57
CA VAL A 410 -16.66 26.87 -12.59
C VAL A 410 -16.61 25.35 -12.39
N PRO A 411 -16.45 24.86 -11.14
CA PRO A 411 -16.39 23.41 -10.86
C PRO A 411 -17.66 22.70 -11.32
N SER A 412 -17.53 21.45 -11.77
CA SER A 412 -18.65 20.62 -12.19
C SER A 412 -19.68 20.48 -11.07
N GLY A 413 -20.95 20.80 -11.38
CA GLY A 413 -22.04 20.79 -10.38
C GLY A 413 -22.44 22.17 -9.86
N MET A 414 -21.61 23.19 -10.03
CA MET A 414 -21.96 24.60 -9.72
C MET A 414 -22.47 25.31 -10.98
N VAL A 415 -23.27 26.38 -10.83
CA VAL A 415 -23.96 27.05 -11.92
C VAL A 415 -23.59 28.54 -12.02
N GLU A 416 -23.21 29.17 -10.92
CA GLU A 416 -22.94 30.61 -10.87
C GLU A 416 -21.55 30.95 -11.39
N GLU A 417 -21.44 31.88 -12.33
CA GLU A 417 -20.17 32.28 -12.97
C GLU A 417 -19.17 32.86 -11.97
N ASP A 418 -19.62 33.51 -10.92
CA ASP A 418 -18.80 34.11 -9.86
C ASP A 418 -18.05 33.03 -9.03
N LEU A 419 -18.37 31.74 -9.23
CA LEU A 419 -17.70 30.60 -8.58
C LEU A 419 -16.52 30.06 -9.37
N ALA A 420 -16.11 30.70 -10.47
CA ALA A 420 -14.91 30.32 -11.21
C ALA A 420 -13.67 30.38 -10.33
N ARG A 421 -12.90 29.31 -10.32
CA ARG A 421 -11.69 29.18 -9.49
C ARG A 421 -10.64 28.31 -10.16
N PRO A 422 -9.36 28.44 -9.74
CA PRO A 422 -8.35 27.46 -10.12
C PRO A 422 -8.73 26.07 -9.61
N LEU A 423 -8.65 25.08 -10.49
CA LEU A 423 -8.90 23.69 -10.16
C LEU A 423 -7.95 22.77 -10.93
N VAL A 424 -7.70 21.60 -10.38
CA VAL A 424 -6.92 20.55 -11.00
C VAL A 424 -7.87 19.55 -11.66
N GLU A 425 -7.75 19.42 -12.96
CA GLU A 425 -8.46 18.43 -13.75
C GLU A 425 -7.62 17.17 -13.89
N ILE A 426 -8.24 16.01 -13.68
CA ILE A 426 -7.59 14.71 -13.80
C ILE A 426 -8.29 13.96 -14.94
N PHE A 427 -7.52 13.74 -15.99
CA PHE A 427 -7.97 13.03 -17.17
C PHE A 427 -7.44 11.60 -17.18
N ASP A 428 -8.28 10.66 -17.61
CA ASP A 428 -7.76 9.39 -18.10
C ASP A 428 -6.88 9.65 -19.31
N PHE A 429 -5.61 9.27 -19.22
CA PHE A 429 -4.64 9.58 -20.28
C PHE A 429 -4.95 8.86 -21.58
N GLU A 430 -5.46 7.62 -21.54
CA GLU A 430 -5.67 6.79 -22.74
C GLU A 430 -6.88 7.27 -23.54
N ASN A 431 -8.03 7.50 -22.92
CA ASN A 431 -9.27 7.92 -23.59
C ASN A 431 -9.50 9.44 -23.60
N GLY A 432 -8.75 10.20 -22.78
CA GLY A 432 -8.87 11.65 -22.69
C GLY A 432 -10.12 12.13 -21.93
N GLU A 433 -10.81 11.26 -21.21
CA GLU A 433 -12.00 11.61 -20.44
C GLU A 433 -11.64 12.28 -19.12
N LEU A 434 -12.35 13.34 -18.75
CA LEU A 434 -12.23 14.00 -17.46
C LEU A 434 -12.92 13.14 -16.39
N GLU A 435 -12.14 12.60 -15.44
CA GLU A 435 -12.68 11.75 -14.37
C GLU A 435 -12.90 12.50 -13.06
N TYR A 436 -11.96 13.39 -12.68
CA TYR A 436 -12.04 14.11 -11.42
C TYR A 436 -11.69 15.59 -11.58
N GLU A 437 -12.28 16.41 -10.73
CA GLU A 437 -11.91 17.80 -10.49
C GLU A 437 -11.54 17.98 -9.03
N ILE A 438 -10.46 18.71 -8.77
CA ILE A 438 -10.02 19.05 -7.41
C ILE A 438 -9.94 20.56 -7.28
N TYR A 439 -10.60 21.12 -6.29
CA TYR A 439 -10.56 22.55 -5.99
C TYR A 439 -10.65 22.81 -4.49
N THR A 440 -10.24 24.00 -4.07
CA THR A 440 -10.32 24.43 -2.67
C THR A 440 -11.67 25.10 -2.43
N TYR A 441 -12.35 24.71 -1.36
CA TYR A 441 -13.56 25.32 -0.86
C TYR A 441 -13.41 25.65 0.62
N GLY A 442 -13.26 26.96 0.94
CA GLY A 442 -12.83 27.38 2.27
C GLY A 442 -11.40 26.91 2.55
N GLU A 443 -11.18 26.18 3.61
CA GLU A 443 -9.89 25.59 3.98
C GLU A 443 -9.72 24.14 3.50
N GLU A 444 -10.74 23.55 2.87
CA GLU A 444 -10.72 22.14 2.47
C GLU A 444 -10.52 21.96 0.97
N ASN A 445 -9.81 20.92 0.60
CA ASN A 445 -9.67 20.47 -0.78
C ASN A 445 -10.70 19.39 -1.08
N ILE A 446 -11.54 19.66 -2.07
CA ILE A 446 -12.65 18.79 -2.49
C ILE A 446 -12.26 18.05 -3.76
N VAL A 447 -12.42 16.73 -3.76
CA VAL A 447 -12.23 15.86 -4.92
C VAL A 447 -13.59 15.42 -5.43
N VAL A 448 -13.92 15.78 -6.65
CA VAL A 448 -15.23 15.55 -7.26
C VAL A 448 -15.11 14.59 -8.44
N PRO A 449 -15.78 13.41 -8.40
CA PRO A 449 -15.88 12.54 -9.56
C PRO A 449 -16.91 13.10 -10.55
N VAL A 450 -16.44 13.47 -11.75
CA VAL A 450 -17.27 14.16 -12.76
C VAL A 450 -18.34 13.24 -13.34
N ASN A 451 -18.04 11.97 -13.54
CA ASN A 451 -18.98 10.99 -14.11
C ASN A 451 -20.26 10.83 -13.26
N GLU A 452 -20.14 10.82 -11.94
CA GLU A 452 -21.31 10.74 -11.05
C GLU A 452 -22.23 11.96 -11.14
N ILE A 453 -21.67 13.14 -11.38
CA ILE A 453 -22.44 14.38 -11.52
C ILE A 453 -23.18 14.40 -12.84
N VAL A 454 -22.53 13.97 -13.91
CA VAL A 454 -23.15 13.90 -15.26
C VAL A 454 -24.30 12.88 -15.25
N GLU A 455 -24.15 11.73 -14.60
CA GLU A 455 -25.21 10.75 -14.45
C GLU A 455 -26.37 11.27 -13.57
N LYS A 456 -26.07 11.92 -12.46
CA LYS A 456 -27.10 12.55 -11.61
C LYS A 456 -27.83 13.68 -12.33
N LYS A 457 -27.16 14.48 -13.17
CA LYS A 457 -27.82 15.51 -14.02
C LYS A 457 -28.68 14.87 -15.10
N ARG A 458 -28.21 13.82 -15.78
CA ARG A 458 -29.00 13.08 -16.80
C ARG A 458 -30.25 12.43 -16.19
N THR A 459 -30.16 11.80 -15.04
CA THR A 459 -31.31 11.22 -14.34
C THR A 459 -32.28 12.26 -13.84
N ASN A 460 -31.84 13.41 -13.32
CA ASN A 460 -32.72 14.50 -12.88
C ASN A 460 -33.39 15.22 -14.06
N THR A 461 -32.69 15.45 -15.16
CA THR A 461 -33.25 16.09 -16.35
C THR A 461 -34.28 15.16 -16.99
N ASN A 462 -34.00 13.87 -17.12
CA ASN A 462 -34.98 12.89 -17.61
C ASN A 462 -36.21 12.79 -16.69
N ASN A 463 -36.06 12.84 -15.37
CA ASN A 463 -37.16 12.82 -14.44
C ASN A 463 -38.00 14.10 -14.53
N ASN A 464 -37.41 15.27 -14.76
CA ASN A 464 -38.14 16.52 -14.91
C ASN A 464 -38.87 16.58 -16.25
N ILE A 465 -38.27 16.11 -17.35
CA ILE A 465 -38.90 16.00 -18.67
C ILE A 465 -40.09 14.99 -18.59
N ARG A 466 -39.88 13.83 -17.94
CA ARG A 466 -40.96 12.85 -17.72
C ARG A 466 -42.12 13.42 -16.91
N LYS A 467 -41.88 14.15 -15.84
CA LYS A 467 -42.91 14.80 -15.03
C LYS A 467 -43.66 15.87 -15.83
N LEU A 468 -42.98 16.66 -16.66
CA LEU A 468 -43.61 17.65 -17.54
C LEU A 468 -44.48 16.98 -18.62
N ALA A 469 -43.97 15.93 -19.26
CA ALA A 469 -44.73 15.13 -20.22
C ALA A 469 -45.95 14.47 -19.56
N GLU A 470 -45.79 13.84 -18.39
CA GLU A 470 -46.86 13.26 -17.60
C GLU A 470 -47.94 14.30 -17.23
N SER A 471 -47.54 15.50 -16.83
CA SER A 471 -48.45 16.60 -16.50
C SER A 471 -49.26 17.04 -17.71
N LYS A 472 -48.61 17.15 -18.88
CA LYS A 472 -49.29 17.56 -20.14
C LYS A 472 -50.24 16.49 -20.67
N ILE A 473 -49.84 15.22 -20.61
CA ILE A 473 -50.71 14.09 -20.96
C ILE A 473 -51.89 14.03 -20.02
N LYS A 474 -51.68 14.25 -18.73
CA LYS A 474 -52.72 14.27 -17.70
C LYS A 474 -53.74 15.38 -17.94
N GLU A 475 -53.34 16.56 -18.38
CA GLU A 475 -54.22 17.65 -18.73
C GLU A 475 -55.15 17.31 -19.89
N ILE A 476 -54.64 16.61 -20.90
CA ILE A 476 -55.44 16.19 -22.07
C ILE A 476 -56.39 15.06 -21.70
N VAL A 477 -55.96 14.07 -20.94
CA VAL A 477 -56.75 12.89 -20.54
C VAL A 477 -57.83 13.24 -19.52
N ARG A 478 -57.62 14.26 -18.68
CA ARG A 478 -58.60 14.77 -17.72
C ARG A 478 -59.93 15.19 -18.34
N ARG A 479 -59.94 15.50 -19.64
CA ARG A 479 -61.21 15.80 -20.37
C ARG A 479 -62.12 14.58 -20.48
N PHE A 480 -61.55 13.37 -20.40
CA PHE A 480 -62.27 12.11 -20.46
C PHE A 480 -62.44 11.48 -19.08
N ASP A 481 -61.40 11.47 -18.27
CA ASP A 481 -61.40 10.96 -16.90
C ASP A 481 -60.51 11.83 -15.98
N PRO A 482 -61.16 12.61 -15.06
CA PRO A 482 -60.42 13.44 -14.11
C PRO A 482 -59.52 12.64 -13.15
N THR A 483 -59.80 11.35 -13.01
CA THR A 483 -59.11 10.46 -12.07
C THR A 483 -58.04 9.59 -12.78
N ALA A 484 -57.85 9.69 -14.10
CA ALA A 484 -56.92 8.88 -14.87
C ALA A 484 -55.51 8.85 -14.27
N GLU A 485 -54.93 7.66 -14.24
CA GLU A 485 -53.52 7.45 -13.87
C GLU A 485 -52.68 7.24 -15.15
N ILE A 486 -51.54 7.91 -15.21
CA ILE A 486 -50.67 7.88 -16.37
C ILE A 486 -49.33 7.27 -15.98
N GLU A 487 -48.88 6.30 -16.76
CA GLU A 487 -47.58 5.61 -16.57
C GLU A 487 -46.81 5.66 -17.90
N ILE A 488 -45.69 6.36 -17.91
CA ILE A 488 -44.78 6.42 -19.07
C ILE A 488 -43.93 5.14 -19.10
N ILE A 489 -44.19 4.30 -20.11
CA ILE A 489 -43.50 3.01 -20.26
C ILE A 489 -42.14 3.18 -20.96
N SER A 490 -42.12 4.01 -22.02
CA SER A 490 -40.91 4.29 -22.81
C SER A 490 -41.02 5.69 -23.44
N ASP A 491 -39.98 6.13 -24.13
CA ASP A 491 -39.95 7.49 -24.76
C ASP A 491 -41.01 7.71 -25.83
N ASN A 492 -41.63 6.62 -26.35
CA ASN A 492 -42.66 6.67 -27.37
C ASN A 492 -43.94 5.90 -26.99
N LYS A 493 -44.10 5.47 -25.73
CA LYS A 493 -45.26 4.69 -25.27
C LYS A 493 -45.71 5.08 -23.88
N VAL A 494 -47.00 5.35 -23.73
CA VAL A 494 -47.65 5.71 -22.44
C VAL A 494 -48.81 4.73 -22.18
N ARG A 495 -48.99 4.36 -20.91
CA ARG A 495 -50.14 3.60 -20.44
C ARG A 495 -51.06 4.54 -19.65
N ILE A 496 -52.37 4.51 -19.99
CA ILE A 496 -53.40 5.31 -19.34
C ILE A 496 -54.37 4.36 -18.67
N LYS A 497 -54.44 4.40 -17.34
CA LYS A 497 -55.39 3.63 -16.55
C LYS A 497 -56.60 4.49 -16.23
N VAL A 498 -57.79 4.09 -16.71
CA VAL A 498 -59.04 4.81 -16.56
C VAL A 498 -60.16 3.89 -16.04
N GLU A 499 -61.25 4.48 -15.57
CA GLU A 499 -62.43 3.70 -15.20
C GLU A 499 -62.97 2.90 -16.39
N LYS A 500 -63.39 1.66 -16.14
CA LYS A 500 -63.76 0.69 -17.19
C LYS A 500 -64.86 1.22 -18.14
N GLU A 501 -65.71 2.07 -17.64
CA GLU A 501 -66.84 2.69 -18.37
C GLU A 501 -66.39 3.80 -19.33
N ILE A 502 -65.20 4.33 -19.15
CA ILE A 502 -64.64 5.44 -19.94
C ILE A 502 -63.77 4.93 -21.10
N ILE A 503 -63.29 3.69 -21.04
CA ILE A 503 -62.42 3.09 -22.08
C ILE A 503 -63.04 3.22 -23.47
N PRO A 504 -64.35 2.91 -23.73
CA PRO A 504 -64.91 3.07 -25.05
C PRO A 504 -64.95 4.52 -25.57
N LYS A 505 -65.04 5.51 -24.64
CA LYS A 505 -65.03 6.94 -24.99
C LYS A 505 -63.65 7.42 -25.43
N ILE A 506 -62.60 6.93 -24.78
CA ILE A 506 -61.21 7.29 -25.13
C ILE A 506 -60.78 6.57 -26.41
N ILE A 507 -61.22 5.35 -26.65
CA ILE A 507 -60.94 4.61 -27.88
C ILE A 507 -61.68 5.27 -29.06
N GLY A 508 -62.93 5.65 -28.89
CA GLY A 508 -63.78 6.23 -29.94
C GLY A 508 -64.29 5.19 -30.95
N ARG A 509 -65.08 5.63 -31.94
CA ARG A 509 -65.59 4.74 -32.99
C ARG A 509 -64.42 4.25 -33.85
N SER A 510 -64.21 2.94 -33.91
CA SER A 510 -63.13 2.32 -34.70
C SER A 510 -61.71 2.84 -34.36
N GLY A 511 -61.51 3.33 -33.15
CA GLY A 511 -60.19 3.80 -32.69
C GLY A 511 -59.87 5.27 -33.05
N SER A 512 -60.82 6.03 -33.62
CA SER A 512 -60.56 7.40 -34.09
C SER A 512 -60.02 8.34 -33.02
N THR A 513 -60.61 8.31 -31.81
CA THR A 513 -60.22 9.24 -30.73
C THR A 513 -58.83 8.90 -30.17
N VAL A 514 -58.51 7.63 -30.01
CA VAL A 514 -57.16 7.24 -29.53
C VAL A 514 -56.08 7.56 -30.57
N SER A 515 -56.38 7.37 -31.88
CA SER A 515 -55.44 7.73 -32.95
C SER A 515 -55.22 9.25 -33.04
N GLU A 516 -56.23 10.08 -32.86
CA GLU A 516 -56.08 11.54 -32.72
C GLU A 516 -55.24 11.93 -31.51
N LEU A 517 -55.40 11.25 -30.39
CA LEU A 517 -54.59 11.46 -29.18
C LEU A 517 -53.14 11.02 -29.39
N GLU A 518 -52.90 9.91 -30.06
CA GLU A 518 -51.57 9.42 -30.42
C GLU A 518 -50.85 10.37 -31.34
N GLU A 519 -51.54 10.91 -32.35
CA GLU A 519 -51.01 11.90 -33.29
C GLU A 519 -50.70 13.25 -32.60
N LEU A 520 -51.60 13.70 -31.70
CA LEU A 520 -51.43 14.94 -30.95
C LEU A 520 -50.27 14.87 -29.97
N LEU A 521 -50.05 13.69 -29.34
CA LEU A 521 -49.04 13.47 -28.32
C LEU A 521 -47.72 12.96 -28.90
N GLY A 522 -47.73 12.44 -30.12
CA GLY A 522 -46.56 11.79 -30.75
C GLY A 522 -46.16 10.49 -30.03
N LEU A 523 -47.07 9.87 -29.28
CA LEU A 523 -46.80 8.71 -28.43
C LEU A 523 -47.87 7.63 -28.69
N ARG A 524 -47.51 6.37 -28.57
CA ARG A 524 -48.47 5.25 -28.56
C ARG A 524 -49.14 5.17 -27.20
N ILE A 525 -50.46 4.97 -27.19
CA ILE A 525 -51.31 4.95 -26.00
C ILE A 525 -51.84 3.55 -25.76
N ASP A 526 -51.44 2.94 -24.64
CA ASP A 526 -52.05 1.72 -24.07
C ASP A 526 -53.15 2.13 -23.07
N ILE A 527 -54.39 1.66 -23.27
CA ILE A 527 -55.50 1.97 -22.38
C ILE A 527 -55.83 0.73 -21.57
N GLU A 528 -55.75 0.86 -20.24
CA GLU A 528 -56.10 -0.23 -19.30
C GLU A 528 -57.23 0.23 -18.35
N ALA A 529 -58.05 -0.72 -17.93
CA ALA A 529 -59.01 -0.46 -16.86
C ALA A 529 -58.29 -0.30 -15.53
N LYS A 530 -58.63 0.69 -14.74
CA LYS A 530 -58.22 0.73 -13.35
C LYS A 530 -58.65 -0.55 -12.66
N THR A 531 -57.70 -1.35 -12.23
CA THR A 531 -57.97 -2.40 -11.26
C THR A 531 -58.15 -1.72 -9.92
N ASN A 532 -59.39 -1.66 -9.42
CA ASN A 532 -59.69 -1.27 -8.05
C ASN A 532 -59.02 -2.27 -7.10
N THR A 533 -57.74 -2.13 -6.89
CA THR A 533 -57.07 -2.65 -5.69
C THR A 533 -57.49 -1.72 -4.53
N GLY A 534 -58.79 -1.72 -4.24
CA GLY A 534 -59.31 -1.03 -3.08
C GLY A 534 -58.62 -1.62 -1.86
N LEU A 535 -57.69 -0.89 -1.27
CA LEU A 535 -57.36 -1.07 0.13
C LEU A 535 -58.69 -1.03 0.87
N GLY A 536 -59.16 -2.16 1.40
CA GLY A 536 -60.41 -2.25 2.13
C GLY A 536 -60.46 -1.23 3.28
N LYS A 537 -61.62 -1.11 3.92
CA LYS A 537 -61.77 -0.16 5.02
C LYS A 537 -60.64 -0.28 6.04
N GLN A 538 -59.99 0.81 6.36
CA GLN A 538 -58.96 0.87 7.40
C GLN A 538 -59.55 0.49 8.76
N ILE A 539 -58.81 -0.29 9.55
CA ILE A 539 -59.20 -0.74 10.88
C ILE A 539 -58.34 -0.03 11.91
N ASP A 540 -58.96 0.51 12.93
CA ASP A 540 -58.26 1.07 14.08
C ASP A 540 -57.70 -0.05 14.96
N PHE A 541 -56.46 0.12 15.41
CA PHE A 541 -55.77 -0.89 16.19
C PHE A 541 -54.81 -0.26 17.21
N GLN A 542 -54.41 -1.07 18.17
CA GLN A 542 -53.35 -0.76 19.13
C GLN A 542 -52.26 -1.84 19.05
N ILE A 543 -51.01 -1.45 19.23
CA ILE A 543 -49.88 -2.38 19.23
C ILE A 543 -49.35 -2.50 20.66
N ASN A 544 -49.24 -3.72 21.15
CA ASN A 544 -48.60 -4.03 22.43
C ASN A 544 -47.49 -5.06 22.23
N GLU A 545 -46.41 -4.89 22.96
CA GLU A 545 -45.33 -5.86 23.00
C GLU A 545 -45.45 -6.79 24.20
N SER A 546 -45.37 -8.08 24.01
CA SER A 546 -45.43 -9.07 25.08
C SER A 546 -44.42 -10.18 24.84
N GLY A 547 -43.35 -10.20 25.63
CA GLY A 547 -42.27 -11.18 25.53
C GLY A 547 -41.70 -11.29 24.12
N SER A 548 -41.78 -12.49 23.52
CA SER A 548 -41.28 -12.78 22.17
C SER A 548 -42.20 -12.38 21.04
N SER A 549 -43.33 -11.69 21.32
CA SER A 549 -44.37 -11.42 20.32
C SER A 549 -44.81 -9.96 20.29
N ILE A 550 -45.21 -9.47 19.11
CA ILE A 550 -45.92 -8.24 18.89
C ILE A 550 -47.41 -8.59 18.76
N ILE A 551 -48.25 -7.93 19.52
CA ILE A 551 -49.71 -8.15 19.56
C ILE A 551 -50.42 -6.91 19.02
N ILE A 552 -51.13 -7.06 17.91
CA ILE A 552 -51.99 -6.05 17.34
C ILE A 552 -53.41 -6.31 17.84
N ILE A 553 -54.02 -5.36 18.53
CA ILE A 553 -55.35 -5.44 19.12
C ILE A 553 -56.30 -4.61 18.31
N THR A 554 -57.43 -5.18 17.90
CA THR A 554 -58.47 -4.53 17.08
C THR A 554 -59.81 -4.52 17.80
N GLY A 555 -60.84 -3.91 17.21
CA GLY A 555 -62.20 -3.91 17.75
C GLY A 555 -62.85 -5.31 17.73
N LYS A 556 -63.76 -5.60 18.68
CA LYS A 556 -64.54 -6.86 18.74
C LYS A 556 -65.36 -7.13 17.47
N LYS A 557 -65.74 -6.10 16.74
CA LYS A 557 -66.49 -6.17 15.47
C LYS A 557 -65.69 -6.67 14.28
N ASP A 558 -64.38 -6.74 14.44
CA ASP A 558 -63.49 -7.11 13.35
C ASP A 558 -62.95 -8.55 13.48
N ILE A 559 -63.43 -9.30 14.48
CA ILE A 559 -63.06 -10.70 14.71
C ILE A 559 -63.41 -11.56 13.45
N GLY A 560 -62.48 -12.41 13.04
CA GLY A 560 -62.62 -13.28 11.88
C GLY A 560 -62.33 -12.62 10.53
N THR A 561 -62.12 -11.29 10.52
CA THR A 561 -61.79 -10.57 9.28
C THR A 561 -60.35 -10.81 8.88
N ASN A 562 -60.09 -11.00 7.58
CA ASN A 562 -58.75 -11.01 7.02
C ASN A 562 -58.27 -9.57 6.81
N VAL A 563 -57.06 -9.27 7.25
CA VAL A 563 -56.49 -7.93 7.17
C VAL A 563 -55.07 -7.99 6.59
N GLY A 564 -54.70 -6.97 5.83
CA GLY A 564 -53.35 -6.70 5.41
C GLY A 564 -52.72 -5.66 6.32
N ILE A 565 -51.48 -5.92 6.74
CA ILE A 565 -50.67 -4.99 7.52
C ILE A 565 -49.68 -4.31 6.57
N TYR A 566 -49.61 -2.98 6.64
CA TYR A 566 -48.78 -2.14 5.78
C TYR A 566 -47.88 -1.24 6.63
N ILE A 567 -46.64 -1.03 6.19
CA ILE A 567 -45.71 -0.07 6.77
C ILE A 567 -45.34 0.94 5.69
N ASN A 568 -45.55 2.24 5.94
CA ASN A 568 -45.30 3.30 4.95
C ASN A 568 -45.94 3.00 3.59
N ASN A 569 -47.19 2.49 3.59
CA ASN A 569 -47.99 2.06 2.44
C ASN A 569 -47.44 0.83 1.69
N GLN A 570 -46.41 0.16 2.20
CA GLN A 570 -45.89 -1.11 1.64
C GLN A 570 -46.52 -2.29 2.39
N PHE A 571 -47.00 -3.29 1.65
CA PHE A 571 -47.60 -4.52 2.22
C PHE A 571 -46.52 -5.34 2.96
N LEU A 572 -46.79 -5.71 4.21
CA LEU A 572 -45.93 -6.50 5.05
C LEU A 572 -46.38 -7.97 5.10
N LEU A 573 -47.62 -8.20 5.52
CA LEU A 573 -48.18 -9.53 5.62
C LEU A 573 -49.73 -9.46 5.74
N SER A 574 -50.42 -10.55 5.45
CA SER A 574 -51.83 -10.74 5.74
C SER A 574 -52.06 -11.67 6.91
N SER A 575 -53.07 -11.41 7.72
CA SER A 575 -53.45 -12.26 8.86
C SER A 575 -54.92 -12.16 9.15
N GLN A 576 -55.49 -13.20 9.76
CA GLN A 576 -56.88 -13.16 10.25
C GLN A 576 -56.94 -12.71 11.72
N ILE A 577 -57.87 -11.83 12.03
CA ILE A 577 -58.09 -11.38 13.40
C ILE A 577 -58.68 -12.53 14.21
N GLY A 578 -57.95 -12.99 15.21
CA GLY A 578 -58.37 -14.12 16.04
C GLY A 578 -59.53 -13.82 17.00
N ARG A 579 -60.12 -14.88 17.60
CA ARG A 579 -61.30 -14.81 18.50
C ARG A 579 -61.18 -13.85 19.68
N LYS A 580 -59.95 -13.46 20.08
CA LYS A 580 -59.68 -12.49 21.16
C LYS A 580 -59.40 -11.07 20.63
N SER A 581 -59.88 -10.72 19.41
CA SER A 581 -59.66 -9.45 18.72
C SER A 581 -58.16 -9.09 18.58
N ARG A 582 -57.29 -10.07 18.35
CA ARG A 582 -55.85 -9.82 18.27
C ARG A 582 -55.19 -10.67 17.20
N ILE A 583 -54.08 -10.09 16.65
CA ILE A 583 -53.12 -10.76 15.78
C ILE A 583 -51.82 -10.87 16.56
N LYS A 584 -51.21 -12.05 16.58
CA LYS A 584 -49.93 -12.28 17.27
C LYS A 584 -48.84 -12.58 16.22
N ILE A 585 -47.75 -11.80 16.25
CA ILE A 585 -46.62 -11.92 15.34
C ILE A 585 -45.36 -12.18 16.15
N ASP A 586 -44.61 -13.24 15.82
CA ASP A 586 -43.32 -13.56 16.51
C ASP A 586 -42.25 -12.54 16.10
N LYS A 587 -41.60 -11.91 17.07
CA LYS A 587 -40.52 -10.93 16.89
C LYS A 587 -39.32 -11.51 16.13
N ARG A 588 -39.10 -12.83 16.16
CA ARG A 588 -38.02 -13.50 15.49
C ARG A 588 -38.26 -13.74 14.00
N SER A 589 -39.54 -13.71 13.58
CA SER A 589 -39.90 -13.83 12.17
C SER A 589 -39.38 -12.63 11.35
N GLU A 590 -39.17 -12.81 10.06
CA GLU A 590 -38.77 -11.71 9.18
C GLU A 590 -39.75 -10.54 9.21
N SER A 591 -41.06 -10.83 9.12
CA SER A 591 -42.10 -9.83 9.23
C SER A 591 -42.15 -9.20 10.63
N GLY A 592 -41.90 -9.99 11.69
CA GLY A 592 -41.82 -9.48 13.05
C GLY A 592 -40.66 -8.51 13.29
N LYS A 593 -39.51 -8.79 12.71
CA LYS A 593 -38.34 -7.89 12.75
C LYS A 593 -38.64 -6.56 12.02
N LYS A 594 -39.23 -6.63 10.85
CA LYS A 594 -39.64 -5.43 10.08
C LYS A 594 -40.67 -4.59 10.83
N LEU A 595 -41.66 -5.25 11.44
CA LEU A 595 -42.69 -4.57 12.23
C LEU A 595 -42.11 -3.94 13.51
N LEU A 596 -41.20 -4.64 14.19
CA LEU A 596 -40.53 -4.11 15.39
C LEU A 596 -39.71 -2.86 15.04
N ASN A 597 -38.96 -2.91 13.94
CA ASN A 597 -38.22 -1.74 13.47
C ASN A 597 -39.14 -0.57 13.13
N ALA A 598 -40.29 -0.81 12.47
CA ALA A 598 -41.27 0.22 12.18
C ALA A 598 -41.85 0.86 13.43
N ILE A 599 -42.08 0.09 14.50
CA ILE A 599 -42.52 0.60 15.81
C ILE A 599 -41.44 1.49 16.43
N LEU A 600 -40.17 1.03 16.42
CA LEU A 600 -39.04 1.78 16.98
C LEU A 600 -38.75 3.08 16.23
N THR A 601 -38.96 3.10 14.91
CA THR A 601 -38.76 4.29 14.06
C THR A 601 -39.99 5.16 13.91
N SER A 602 -41.09 4.88 14.64
CA SER A 602 -42.37 5.58 14.53
C SER A 602 -42.90 5.68 13.10
N SER A 603 -42.68 4.63 12.29
CA SER A 603 -43.16 4.55 10.92
C SER A 603 -44.70 4.43 10.86
N ASP A 604 -45.30 4.88 9.76
CA ASP A 604 -46.76 4.81 9.54
C ASP A 604 -47.20 3.35 9.32
N ILE A 605 -47.89 2.77 10.29
CA ILE A 605 -48.41 1.41 10.24
C ILE A 605 -49.92 1.46 10.04
N LYS A 606 -50.47 0.75 9.06
CA LYS A 606 -51.88 0.70 8.72
C LYS A 606 -52.39 -0.72 8.58
N LEU A 607 -53.67 -0.94 8.98
CA LEU A 607 -54.40 -2.18 8.77
C LEU A 607 -55.59 -1.92 7.85
N PHE A 608 -55.75 -2.75 6.81
CA PHE A 608 -56.86 -2.70 5.88
C PHE A 608 -57.57 -4.05 5.78
N LYS A 609 -58.90 -4.05 5.66
CA LYS A 609 -59.67 -5.27 5.38
C LYS A 609 -59.35 -5.78 3.99
N THR A 610 -58.95 -7.04 3.86
CA THR A 610 -58.81 -7.68 2.55
C THR A 610 -60.17 -8.27 2.14
N GLY A 611 -60.78 -7.76 1.05
CA GLY A 611 -62.02 -8.30 0.49
C GLY A 611 -61.77 -9.76 0.04
N GLY A 612 -62.73 -10.64 0.36
CA GLY A 612 -62.65 -12.06 0.03
C GLY A 612 -62.67 -12.30 -1.49
N GLN A 613 -61.54 -12.57 -2.06
CA GLN A 613 -61.36 -13.36 -3.27
C GLN A 613 -60.00 -14.08 -3.21
N ASN A 614 -60.03 -15.36 -3.66
CA ASN A 614 -59.01 -16.37 -3.56
C ASN A 614 -57.61 -15.91 -4.02
N ASN A 615 -56.72 -15.69 -3.07
CA ASN A 615 -55.30 -15.43 -3.29
C ASN A 615 -54.49 -16.74 -3.51
N LYS A 616 -54.88 -17.58 -4.48
CA LYS A 616 -54.03 -18.68 -4.95
C LYS A 616 -53.19 -18.33 -6.18
N GLU A 617 -53.49 -17.24 -6.89
CA GLU A 617 -52.78 -16.87 -8.12
C GLU A 617 -51.62 -15.90 -7.90
N ILE A 618 -51.56 -15.18 -6.77
CA ILE A 618 -50.46 -14.22 -6.48
C ILE A 618 -49.20 -14.94 -5.97
N TRP A 619 -49.33 -16.13 -5.39
CA TRP A 619 -48.19 -16.93 -4.87
C TRP A 619 -47.39 -17.62 -5.95
N ASN A 620 -47.94 -17.87 -7.14
CA ASN A 620 -47.21 -18.56 -8.21
C ASN A 620 -46.36 -17.64 -9.09
N ASN A 621 -46.61 -16.33 -9.13
CA ASN A 621 -45.85 -15.39 -9.95
C ASN A 621 -44.60 -14.82 -9.24
N GLU A 622 -44.52 -14.79 -7.91
CA GLU A 622 -43.32 -14.36 -7.20
C GLU A 622 -42.28 -15.46 -7.05
N ILE A 623 -42.68 -16.72 -7.06
CA ILE A 623 -41.74 -17.87 -7.01
C ILE A 623 -41.10 -18.13 -8.35
N CYS A 624 -41.78 -17.93 -9.49
CA CYS A 624 -41.21 -18.08 -10.82
C CYS A 624 -40.17 -17.00 -11.17
N ASN A 625 -40.27 -15.79 -10.65
CA ASN A 625 -39.28 -14.73 -10.92
C ASN A 625 -38.04 -14.78 -10.04
N LYS A 626 -38.03 -15.54 -8.94
CA LYS A 626 -36.84 -15.75 -8.10
C LYS A 626 -35.94 -16.92 -8.55
N TYR A 627 -36.45 -17.81 -9.42
CA TYR A 627 -35.67 -18.97 -9.91
C TYR A 627 -35.02 -18.77 -11.28
N ASN A 628 -35.35 -17.70 -12.01
CA ASN A 628 -34.77 -17.43 -13.34
C ASN A 628 -33.60 -16.43 -13.35
N ASN A 629 -33.18 -15.86 -12.22
CA ASN A 629 -32.04 -14.92 -12.16
C ASN A 629 -30.74 -15.53 -11.58
N ASN A 630 -30.63 -16.86 -11.49
CA ASN A 630 -29.41 -17.54 -11.05
C ASN A 630 -28.89 -18.57 -12.07
N LYS A 631 -28.95 -18.24 -13.35
CA LYS A 631 -28.12 -18.92 -14.38
C LYS A 631 -27.81 -17.88 -15.46
N PHE A 632 -26.65 -17.23 -15.32
CA PHE A 632 -25.65 -16.91 -16.35
C PHE A 632 -24.49 -16.18 -15.68
#